data_c002caeb184435834263d40bbc6635e6
#
_entry.id   c002caeb184435834263d40bbc6635e6
#
_cell.length_a   1.000
_cell.length_b   1.000
_cell.length_c   1.000
_cell.angle_alpha   90.00
_cell.angle_beta   90.00
_cell.angle_gamma   90.00
#
_symmetry.space_group_name_H-M   'P 1'
#
loop_
_entity.id
_entity.type
_entity.pdbx_description
1 polymer ?
#
loop_
_entity_poly.entity_id
_entity_poly.type
_entity_poly.pdbx_seq_one_letter_code
_entity_poly.pdbx_strand_id
1 'polypeptide(L)'
;TGEYLLSPRDLNLAGYLPELVKAGIDSFKIEGRMKRPEYVATVIRIYRAVIDRTLAGSFYITDEEKNDLVQIFNRDFSTGYFFGRPGKDLMSYKRPNNRGVLLGRVKNYSNQKAQAEIKLEAPLREGDGVEVWVSRGGRVGSEVHRILSPKSKEVQYASSGESVKIEIKGDMRPGDRVFKTHDSLLVEKARSTYTSERETRKVPVLFSVRAAVGKPLQITVKDPAGFTGDALSEVVGEKAQKRPLDKAFIAKQLDRLGNTPYELGEVSCDIEGEVMVPVREINEVRRRAIERLSRNRYKAGQKQSVPEDVFRNRIQEALPMPASLKPALSAPSLAVAVSDVPSLHAAVWAGADQIYFG
;
A
#
# COMPACT_ATOMS: atom_id res chain seq x y z
N THR A 1 -5.85 -29.03 -18.65
CA THR A 1 -5.01 -29.68 -17.64
C THR A 1 -3.79 -28.81 -17.37
N GLY A 2 -3.56 -28.41 -16.15
CA GLY A 2 -2.43 -27.58 -15.71
C GLY A 2 -1.89 -28.11 -14.37
N GLU A 3 -0.66 -27.73 -14.01
CA GLU A 3 -0.03 -28.18 -12.76
C GLU A 3 -0.61 -27.50 -11.51
N TYR A 4 -1.15 -26.25 -11.66
CA TYR A 4 -1.52 -25.38 -10.52
C TYR A 4 -2.97 -24.93 -10.64
N LEU A 5 -3.91 -25.87 -10.59
CA LEU A 5 -5.34 -25.62 -10.81
C LEU A 5 -6.00 -24.78 -9.72
N LEU A 6 -5.39 -24.66 -8.53
CA LEU A 6 -5.92 -23.89 -7.41
C LEU A 6 -5.17 -22.57 -7.18
N SER A 7 -4.26 -22.17 -8.10
CA SER A 7 -3.56 -20.88 -7.98
C SER A 7 -4.28 -19.80 -8.78
N PRO A 8 -5.02 -18.87 -8.14
CA PRO A 8 -5.70 -17.81 -8.87
C PRO A 8 -4.72 -16.77 -9.40
N ARG A 9 -5.11 -16.13 -10.50
CA ARG A 9 -4.49 -14.89 -10.98
C ARG A 9 -4.68 -13.76 -9.98
N ASP A 10 -3.80 -12.77 -10.03
CA ASP A 10 -3.93 -11.60 -9.16
C ASP A 10 -5.07 -10.70 -9.63
N LEU A 11 -5.90 -10.24 -8.67
CA LEU A 11 -6.95 -9.28 -8.94
C LEU A 11 -6.35 -7.90 -9.23
N ASN A 12 -6.64 -7.35 -10.41
CA ASN A 12 -6.23 -6.00 -10.77
C ASN A 12 -7.42 -5.22 -11.36
N LEU A 13 -7.89 -4.23 -10.62
CA LEU A 13 -9.02 -3.39 -10.99
C LEU A 13 -8.62 -1.93 -11.24
N ALA A 14 -7.31 -1.63 -11.39
CA ALA A 14 -6.84 -0.27 -11.61
C ALA A 14 -7.50 0.39 -12.83
N GLY A 15 -7.75 -0.39 -13.90
CA GLY A 15 -8.44 0.09 -15.11
C GLY A 15 -9.93 0.36 -14.96
N TYR A 16 -10.53 -0.06 -13.84
CA TYR A 16 -11.98 0.03 -13.58
C TYR A 16 -12.30 0.91 -12.37
N LEU A 17 -11.33 1.67 -11.88
CA LEU A 17 -11.53 2.58 -10.74
C LEU A 17 -12.62 3.64 -10.99
N PRO A 18 -12.78 4.23 -12.19
CA PRO A 18 -13.89 5.15 -12.45
C PRO A 18 -15.26 4.54 -12.22
N GLU A 19 -15.48 3.32 -12.71
CA GLU A 19 -16.73 2.59 -12.55
C GLU A 19 -17.00 2.24 -11.09
N LEU A 20 -15.97 1.84 -10.36
CA LEU A 20 -16.06 1.50 -8.94
C LEU A 20 -16.36 2.74 -8.08
N VAL A 21 -15.72 3.88 -8.36
CA VAL A 21 -15.99 5.16 -7.70
C VAL A 21 -17.41 5.63 -8.01
N LYS A 22 -17.84 5.54 -9.29
CA LYS A 22 -19.21 5.90 -9.71
C LYS A 22 -20.27 5.00 -9.06
N ALA A 23 -19.95 3.74 -8.81
CA ALA A 23 -20.83 2.80 -8.10
C ALA A 23 -20.98 3.10 -6.61
N GLY A 24 -20.28 4.11 -6.06
CA GLY A 24 -20.38 4.53 -4.67
C GLY A 24 -19.50 3.73 -3.71
N ILE A 25 -18.39 3.16 -4.18
CA ILE A 25 -17.42 2.49 -3.29
C ILE A 25 -16.61 3.54 -2.54
N ASP A 26 -16.79 3.60 -1.22
CA ASP A 26 -16.12 4.58 -0.35
C ASP A 26 -14.68 4.20 0.00
N SER A 27 -14.34 2.91 -0.02
CA SER A 27 -13.03 2.42 0.43
C SER A 27 -12.57 1.20 -0.36
N PHE A 28 -11.28 1.20 -0.72
CA PHE A 28 -10.62 0.09 -1.40
C PHE A 28 -9.62 -0.58 -0.46
N LYS A 29 -9.81 -1.87 -0.19
CA LYS A 29 -8.84 -2.67 0.54
C LYS A 29 -7.83 -3.28 -0.42
N ILE A 30 -6.55 -3.00 -0.21
CA ILE A 30 -5.44 -3.62 -0.94
C ILE A 30 -4.84 -4.70 -0.04
N GLU A 31 -4.79 -5.94 -0.53
CA GLU A 31 -4.25 -7.06 0.22
C GLU A 31 -2.73 -7.14 0.03
N GLY A 32 -2.01 -7.03 1.14
CA GLY A 32 -0.55 -7.06 1.17
C GLY A 32 0.03 -8.17 2.05
N ARG A 33 -0.82 -9.01 2.66
CA ARG A 33 -0.37 -10.13 3.49
C ARG A 33 0.52 -11.06 2.68
N MET A 34 1.64 -11.49 3.24
CA MET A 34 2.66 -12.32 2.57
C MET A 34 3.34 -11.63 1.37
N LYS A 35 3.15 -10.33 1.19
CA LYS A 35 3.86 -9.52 0.20
C LYS A 35 4.95 -8.68 0.87
N ARG A 36 5.98 -8.31 0.09
CA ARG A 36 7.02 -7.40 0.55
C ARG A 36 6.47 -5.98 0.68
N PRO A 37 7.04 -5.13 1.56
CA PRO A 37 6.61 -3.73 1.69
C PRO A 37 6.64 -2.96 0.37
N GLU A 38 7.60 -3.24 -0.51
CA GLU A 38 7.73 -2.62 -1.82
C GLU A 38 6.53 -2.89 -2.74
N TYR A 39 5.92 -4.07 -2.64
CA TYR A 39 4.67 -4.37 -3.34
C TYR A 39 3.55 -3.45 -2.85
N VAL A 40 3.37 -3.36 -1.54
CA VAL A 40 2.31 -2.53 -0.95
C VAL A 40 2.51 -1.07 -1.33
N ALA A 41 3.74 -0.54 -1.19
CA ALA A 41 4.08 0.83 -1.54
C ALA A 41 3.80 1.13 -3.02
N THR A 42 4.20 0.25 -3.94
CA THR A 42 4.00 0.43 -5.38
C THR A 42 2.52 0.39 -5.75
N VAL A 43 1.77 -0.61 -5.27
CA VAL A 43 0.35 -0.76 -5.59
C VAL A 43 -0.46 0.41 -5.04
N ILE A 44 -0.24 0.80 -3.77
CA ILE A 44 -0.95 1.93 -3.16
C ILE A 44 -0.63 3.23 -3.90
N ARG A 45 0.63 3.49 -4.25
CA ARG A 45 1.02 4.67 -5.02
C ARG A 45 0.23 4.79 -6.32
N ILE A 46 0.14 3.70 -7.08
CA ILE A 46 -0.53 3.70 -8.38
C ILE A 46 -2.05 3.84 -8.22
N TYR A 47 -2.66 3.03 -7.35
CA TYR A 47 -4.11 3.11 -7.11
C TYR A 47 -4.51 4.48 -6.60
N ARG A 48 -3.73 5.10 -5.68
CA ARG A 48 -4.00 6.45 -5.18
C ARG A 48 -3.92 7.48 -6.30
N ALA A 49 -2.89 7.44 -7.13
CA ALA A 49 -2.73 8.36 -8.25
C ALA A 49 -3.88 8.24 -9.26
N VAL A 50 -4.32 7.03 -9.56
CA VAL A 50 -5.44 6.78 -10.50
C VAL A 50 -6.77 7.25 -9.89
N ILE A 51 -7.03 7.02 -8.60
CA ILE A 51 -8.21 7.52 -7.90
C ILE A 51 -8.23 9.06 -7.91
N ASP A 52 -7.11 9.71 -7.61
CA ASP A 52 -7.01 11.17 -7.58
C ASP A 52 -7.31 11.77 -8.96
N ARG A 53 -6.77 11.18 -10.04
CA ARG A 53 -7.09 11.58 -11.42
C ARG A 53 -8.56 11.35 -11.76
N THR A 54 -9.13 10.22 -11.36
CA THR A 54 -10.55 9.91 -11.58
C THR A 54 -11.44 10.96 -10.92
N LEU A 55 -11.15 11.32 -9.66
CA LEU A 55 -11.90 12.35 -8.92
C LEU A 55 -11.71 13.75 -9.52
N ALA A 56 -10.56 14.02 -10.15
CA ALA A 56 -10.30 15.25 -10.89
C ALA A 56 -10.91 15.27 -12.30
N GLY A 57 -11.65 14.23 -12.69
CA GLY A 57 -12.30 14.13 -14.00
C GLY A 57 -11.39 13.73 -15.17
N SER A 58 -10.16 13.28 -14.91
CA SER A 58 -9.19 12.87 -15.93
C SER A 58 -8.63 11.47 -15.65
N PHE A 59 -9.35 10.45 -16.11
CA PHE A 59 -8.91 9.06 -15.93
C PHE A 59 -7.86 8.67 -16.97
N TYR A 60 -6.72 8.22 -16.51
CA TYR A 60 -5.72 7.49 -17.30
C TYR A 60 -4.77 6.70 -16.38
N ILE A 61 -4.16 5.67 -16.91
CA ILE A 61 -3.07 4.91 -16.30
C ILE A 61 -1.91 4.97 -17.28
N THR A 62 -0.74 5.44 -16.83
CA THR A 62 0.44 5.51 -17.66
C THR A 62 0.99 4.13 -17.99
N ASP A 63 1.75 3.98 -19.06
CA ASP A 63 2.38 2.70 -19.39
C ASP A 63 3.46 2.34 -18.35
N GLU A 64 4.13 3.31 -17.73
CA GLU A 64 5.02 3.08 -16.58
C GLU A 64 4.25 2.45 -15.41
N GLU A 65 3.09 3.00 -15.04
CA GLU A 65 2.27 2.48 -13.94
C GLU A 65 1.76 1.05 -14.22
N LYS A 66 1.35 0.77 -15.46
CA LYS A 66 0.97 -0.60 -15.87
C LYS A 66 2.15 -1.56 -15.75
N ASN A 67 3.33 -1.14 -16.23
CA ASN A 67 4.53 -1.93 -16.15
C ASN A 67 4.99 -2.16 -14.70
N ASP A 68 4.93 -1.13 -13.84
CA ASP A 68 5.24 -1.23 -12.42
C ASP A 68 4.35 -2.26 -11.71
N LEU A 69 3.03 -2.27 -12.00
CA LEU A 69 2.09 -3.26 -11.44
C LEU A 69 2.45 -4.69 -11.86
N VAL A 70 2.80 -4.89 -13.14
CA VAL A 70 3.20 -6.21 -13.66
C VAL A 70 4.55 -6.61 -13.08
N GLN A 71 5.48 -5.67 -12.95
CA GLN A 71 6.86 -5.95 -12.52
C GLN A 71 6.97 -6.24 -11.03
N ILE A 72 6.19 -5.51 -10.19
CA ILE A 72 6.32 -5.68 -8.73
C ILE A 72 5.85 -7.05 -8.25
N PHE A 73 4.80 -7.60 -8.86
CA PHE A 73 4.33 -8.96 -8.64
C PHE A 73 3.29 -9.38 -9.70
N ASN A 74 3.47 -10.53 -10.32
CA ASN A 74 2.61 -10.98 -11.41
C ASN A 74 2.43 -12.50 -11.46
N ARG A 75 1.18 -12.96 -11.28
CA ARG A 75 0.72 -14.32 -11.58
C ARG A 75 -0.31 -14.32 -12.72
N ASP A 76 -0.21 -13.40 -13.65
CA ASP A 76 -1.26 -12.88 -14.53
C ASP A 76 -2.33 -12.11 -13.77
N PHE A 77 -3.04 -11.23 -14.47
CA PHE A 77 -4.12 -10.44 -13.89
C PHE A 77 -5.48 -10.96 -14.33
N SER A 78 -6.46 -10.76 -13.47
CA SER A 78 -7.87 -10.96 -13.75
C SER A 78 -8.70 -9.88 -13.07
N THR A 79 -9.93 -9.71 -13.53
CA THR A 79 -10.93 -8.87 -12.86
C THR A 79 -11.77 -9.66 -11.83
N GLY A 80 -11.39 -10.92 -11.56
CA GLY A 80 -12.15 -11.78 -10.67
C GLY A 80 -13.58 -11.98 -11.17
N TYR A 81 -14.54 -11.83 -10.28
CA TYR A 81 -15.96 -12.00 -10.57
C TYR A 81 -16.71 -10.69 -10.87
N PHE A 82 -16.02 -9.56 -11.03
CA PHE A 82 -16.66 -8.25 -11.23
C PHE A 82 -17.49 -8.16 -12.51
N PHE A 83 -17.09 -8.88 -13.55
CA PHE A 83 -17.77 -8.84 -14.86
C PHE A 83 -18.35 -10.19 -15.28
N GLY A 84 -18.59 -11.09 -14.33
CA GLY A 84 -19.18 -12.39 -14.58
C GLY A 84 -18.36 -13.54 -13.97
N ARG A 85 -18.58 -14.75 -14.50
CA ARG A 85 -17.91 -15.97 -14.02
C ARG A 85 -16.71 -16.29 -14.91
N PRO A 86 -15.48 -16.04 -14.48
CA PRO A 86 -14.26 -16.21 -15.31
C PRO A 86 -13.93 -17.70 -15.58
N GLY A 87 -14.51 -18.65 -14.83
CA GLY A 87 -14.24 -20.07 -14.98
C GLY A 87 -12.73 -20.39 -14.84
N LYS A 88 -12.20 -21.18 -15.79
CA LYS A 88 -10.78 -21.57 -15.83
C LYS A 88 -9.83 -20.39 -16.00
N ASP A 89 -10.28 -19.28 -16.54
CA ASP A 89 -9.44 -18.10 -16.80
C ASP A 89 -9.11 -17.33 -15.51
N LEU A 90 -9.75 -17.68 -14.40
CA LEU A 90 -9.35 -17.19 -13.07
C LEU A 90 -8.01 -17.78 -12.62
N MET A 91 -7.60 -18.94 -13.13
CA MET A 91 -6.45 -19.69 -12.62
C MET A 91 -5.17 -19.42 -13.39
N SER A 92 -4.06 -19.25 -12.63
CA SER A 92 -2.70 -19.16 -13.17
C SER A 92 -2.06 -20.55 -13.19
N TYR A 93 -2.62 -21.46 -13.97
CA TYR A 93 -2.25 -22.89 -14.01
C TYR A 93 -0.81 -23.18 -14.48
N LYS A 94 -0.10 -22.18 -15.00
CA LYS A 94 1.28 -22.32 -15.45
C LYS A 94 2.31 -22.08 -14.35
N ARG A 95 1.96 -21.22 -13.37
CA ARG A 95 2.88 -20.85 -12.29
C ARG A 95 2.14 -20.28 -11.07
N PRO A 96 2.41 -20.79 -9.84
CA PRO A 96 1.79 -20.28 -8.62
C PRO A 96 2.50 -19.05 -8.04
N ASN A 97 3.75 -18.79 -8.47
CA ASN A 97 4.60 -17.72 -7.94
C ASN A 97 4.72 -16.53 -8.91
N ASN A 98 5.38 -15.46 -8.47
CA ASN A 98 5.73 -14.33 -9.32
C ASN A 98 6.44 -14.80 -10.60
N ARG A 99 5.92 -14.37 -11.75
CA ARG A 99 6.51 -14.70 -13.06
C ARG A 99 7.48 -13.64 -13.53
N GLY A 100 7.32 -12.42 -13.06
CA GLY A 100 8.04 -11.25 -13.57
C GLY A 100 7.59 -10.84 -14.97
N VAL A 101 8.37 -9.98 -15.61
CA VAL A 101 8.15 -9.46 -16.96
C VAL A 101 9.08 -10.20 -17.92
N LEU A 102 8.59 -10.54 -19.12
CA LEU A 102 9.44 -11.14 -20.15
C LEU A 102 10.55 -10.14 -20.52
N LEU A 103 11.78 -10.53 -20.21
CA LEU A 103 12.97 -9.73 -20.49
C LEU A 103 13.51 -9.99 -21.89
N GLY A 104 13.31 -11.20 -22.41
CA GLY A 104 13.80 -11.60 -23.71
C GLY A 104 14.05 -13.10 -23.83
N ARG A 105 14.95 -13.46 -24.76
CA ARG A 105 15.32 -14.85 -25.01
C ARG A 105 16.82 -15.01 -25.07
N VAL A 106 17.30 -16.16 -24.59
CA VAL A 106 18.69 -16.58 -24.74
C VAL A 106 19.01 -16.76 -26.23
N LYS A 107 20.00 -16.04 -26.72
CA LYS A 107 20.55 -16.21 -28.06
C LYS A 107 21.66 -17.26 -28.09
N ASN A 108 22.54 -17.20 -27.11
CA ASN A 108 23.67 -18.09 -26.97
C ASN A 108 24.01 -18.25 -25.49
N TYR A 109 24.61 -19.41 -25.16
CA TYR A 109 25.07 -19.68 -23.80
C TYR A 109 26.45 -20.35 -23.81
N SER A 110 27.36 -19.85 -23.01
CA SER A 110 28.70 -20.41 -22.81
C SER A 110 28.79 -21.03 -21.42
N ASN A 111 28.81 -22.36 -21.38
CA ASN A 111 29.02 -23.13 -20.14
C ASN A 111 30.36 -22.81 -19.46
N GLN A 112 31.43 -22.64 -20.24
CA GLN A 112 32.77 -22.36 -19.70
C GLN A 112 32.84 -21.01 -18.98
N LYS A 113 32.11 -20.01 -19.49
CA LYS A 113 32.06 -18.67 -18.94
C LYS A 113 30.85 -18.44 -18.03
N ALA A 114 29.93 -19.43 -17.93
CA ALA A 114 28.63 -19.28 -17.27
C ALA A 114 27.90 -17.99 -17.73
N GLN A 115 27.89 -17.73 -19.06
CA GLN A 115 27.45 -16.46 -19.62
C GLN A 115 26.35 -16.67 -20.66
N ALA A 116 25.22 -16.02 -20.48
CA ALA A 116 24.10 -16.00 -21.44
C ALA A 116 24.10 -14.70 -22.24
N GLU A 117 24.00 -14.82 -23.56
CA GLU A 117 23.68 -13.71 -24.45
C GLU A 117 22.17 -13.64 -24.63
N ILE A 118 21.58 -12.49 -24.35
CA ILE A 118 20.13 -12.27 -24.35
C ILE A 118 19.79 -11.13 -25.30
N LYS A 119 18.79 -11.32 -26.15
CA LYS A 119 18.14 -10.24 -26.88
C LYS A 119 17.03 -9.69 -26.02
N LEU A 120 17.16 -8.41 -25.62
CA LEU A 120 16.25 -7.76 -24.71
C LEU A 120 14.94 -7.35 -25.39
N GLU A 121 13.82 -7.65 -24.75
CA GLU A 121 12.46 -7.17 -25.05
C GLU A 121 12.01 -6.10 -24.04
N ALA A 122 12.70 -6.01 -22.89
CA ALA A 122 12.50 -5.01 -21.84
C ALA A 122 13.87 -4.51 -21.34
N PRO A 123 13.93 -3.33 -20.68
CA PRO A 123 15.20 -2.81 -20.17
C PRO A 123 15.75 -3.66 -19.02
N LEU A 124 17.09 -3.71 -18.93
CA LEU A 124 17.84 -4.41 -17.90
C LEU A 124 18.84 -3.48 -17.23
N ARG A 125 18.92 -3.57 -15.90
CA ARG A 125 19.89 -2.85 -15.06
C ARG A 125 20.70 -3.80 -14.21
N GLU A 126 21.87 -3.35 -13.83
CA GLU A 126 22.63 -3.96 -12.75
C GLU A 126 21.81 -3.93 -11.44
N GLY A 127 21.83 -5.02 -10.67
CA GLY A 127 20.98 -5.23 -9.50
C GLY A 127 19.58 -5.80 -9.79
N ASP A 128 19.19 -5.92 -11.07
CA ASP A 128 17.94 -6.60 -11.42
C ASP A 128 18.04 -8.12 -11.17
N GLY A 129 16.94 -8.74 -10.82
CA GLY A 129 16.83 -10.19 -10.71
C GLY A 129 16.25 -10.80 -11.98
N VAL A 130 16.89 -11.81 -12.51
CA VAL A 130 16.45 -12.53 -13.71
C VAL A 130 16.23 -14.01 -13.46
N GLU A 131 15.31 -14.60 -14.19
CA GLU A 131 15.04 -16.04 -14.16
C GLU A 131 14.90 -16.57 -15.59
N VAL A 132 15.66 -17.59 -15.92
CA VAL A 132 15.58 -18.30 -17.20
C VAL A 132 14.71 -19.55 -17.05
N TRP A 133 13.73 -19.71 -17.94
CA TRP A 133 12.91 -20.90 -18.03
C TRP A 133 13.52 -21.87 -19.02
N VAL A 134 14.14 -22.90 -18.48
CA VAL A 134 14.91 -23.85 -19.26
C VAL A 134 14.00 -24.87 -19.97
N SER A 135 14.16 -25.05 -21.26
CA SER A 135 13.28 -25.88 -22.09
C SER A 135 13.27 -27.37 -21.70
N ARG A 136 14.31 -27.83 -21.03
CA ARG A 136 14.39 -29.21 -20.46
C ARG A 136 13.70 -29.39 -19.12
N GLY A 137 13.03 -28.33 -18.64
CA GLY A 137 12.42 -28.26 -17.32
C GLY A 137 13.35 -27.63 -16.28
N GLY A 138 12.70 -26.97 -15.29
CA GLY A 138 13.42 -26.22 -14.28
C GLY A 138 13.62 -24.75 -14.64
N ARG A 139 14.25 -24.04 -13.71
CA ARG A 139 14.46 -22.59 -13.75
C ARG A 139 15.79 -22.26 -13.12
N VAL A 140 16.41 -21.23 -13.65
CA VAL A 140 17.69 -20.72 -13.14
C VAL A 140 17.53 -19.24 -12.90
N GLY A 141 17.67 -18.83 -11.64
CA GLY A 141 17.60 -17.42 -11.22
C GLY A 141 18.98 -16.86 -10.87
N SER A 142 19.20 -15.60 -11.15
CA SER A 142 20.39 -14.86 -10.74
C SER A 142 20.08 -13.38 -10.57
N GLU A 143 20.79 -12.72 -9.68
CA GLU A 143 20.92 -11.27 -9.69
C GLU A 143 21.93 -10.88 -10.77
N VAL A 144 21.66 -9.77 -11.45
CA VAL A 144 22.51 -9.24 -12.53
C VAL A 144 23.59 -8.35 -11.90
N HIS A 145 24.75 -8.91 -11.64
CA HIS A 145 25.89 -8.17 -11.08
C HIS A 145 26.66 -7.39 -12.15
N ARG A 146 26.57 -7.80 -13.42
CA ARG A 146 27.32 -7.24 -14.53
C ARG A 146 26.61 -7.43 -15.85
N ILE A 147 26.57 -6.36 -16.63
CA ILE A 147 26.02 -6.37 -17.98
C ILE A 147 27.14 -6.04 -18.96
N LEU A 148 27.34 -6.90 -19.96
CA LEU A 148 28.28 -6.66 -21.03
C LEU A 148 27.52 -6.42 -22.34
N SER A 149 27.91 -5.36 -23.07
CA SER A 149 27.46 -5.15 -24.45
C SER A 149 27.98 -6.26 -25.37
N PRO A 150 27.48 -6.41 -26.61
CA PRO A 150 27.99 -7.38 -27.57
C PRO A 150 29.49 -7.26 -27.81
N LYS A 151 30.04 -6.05 -27.72
CA LYS A 151 31.47 -5.75 -27.83
C LYS A 151 32.25 -6.00 -26.53
N SER A 152 31.66 -6.66 -25.55
CA SER A 152 32.23 -6.98 -24.24
C SER A 152 32.64 -5.75 -23.40
N LYS A 153 32.03 -4.59 -23.67
CA LYS A 153 32.14 -3.39 -22.82
C LYS A 153 31.11 -3.48 -21.72
N GLU A 154 31.51 -3.21 -20.49
CA GLU A 154 30.64 -3.15 -19.33
C GLU A 154 29.73 -1.94 -19.37
N VAL A 155 28.45 -2.14 -19.05
CA VAL A 155 27.39 -1.12 -18.98
C VAL A 155 26.50 -1.39 -17.78
N GLN A 156 26.00 -0.34 -17.16
CA GLN A 156 25.07 -0.46 -16.01
C GLN A 156 23.61 -0.62 -16.42
N TYR A 157 23.30 -0.32 -17.69
CA TYR A 157 21.95 -0.32 -18.24
C TYR A 157 21.97 -0.71 -19.70
N ALA A 158 20.94 -1.44 -20.12
CA ALA A 158 20.69 -1.75 -21.52
C ALA A 158 19.20 -1.62 -21.83
N SER A 159 18.88 -1.06 -23.00
CA SER A 159 17.52 -0.80 -23.46
C SER A 159 16.89 -2.03 -24.12
N SER A 160 15.55 -2.01 -24.21
CA SER A 160 14.83 -2.94 -25.08
C SER A 160 15.38 -2.89 -26.52
N GLY A 161 15.47 -4.03 -27.18
CA GLY A 161 16.04 -4.15 -28.53
C GLY A 161 17.55 -4.41 -28.56
N GLU A 162 18.29 -4.15 -27.49
CA GLU A 162 19.72 -4.45 -27.41
C GLU A 162 20.00 -5.93 -27.16
N SER A 163 21.21 -6.36 -27.46
CA SER A 163 21.73 -7.68 -27.05
C SER A 163 22.77 -7.47 -25.95
N VAL A 164 22.70 -8.26 -24.91
CA VAL A 164 23.64 -8.19 -23.79
C VAL A 164 24.10 -9.56 -23.36
N LYS A 165 25.23 -9.61 -22.67
CA LYS A 165 25.70 -10.83 -22.00
C LYS A 165 25.67 -10.60 -20.49
N ILE A 166 25.11 -11.56 -19.76
CA ILE A 166 25.08 -11.59 -18.29
C ILE A 166 25.64 -12.89 -17.78
N GLU A 167 26.16 -12.87 -16.55
CA GLU A 167 26.64 -14.08 -15.88
C GLU A 167 25.47 -14.77 -15.19
N ILE A 168 25.24 -16.03 -15.55
CA ILE A 168 24.22 -16.88 -14.97
C ILE A 168 24.61 -18.37 -15.17
N LYS A 169 24.62 -19.13 -14.08
CA LYS A 169 24.98 -20.54 -14.11
C LYS A 169 23.77 -21.42 -14.37
N GLY A 170 23.84 -22.36 -15.32
CA GLY A 170 22.76 -23.31 -15.61
C GLY A 170 22.92 -23.98 -16.94
N ASP A 171 22.02 -24.93 -17.29
CA ASP A 171 21.97 -25.57 -18.58
C ASP A 171 20.92 -24.89 -19.46
N MET A 172 21.32 -23.81 -20.12
CA MET A 172 20.45 -22.99 -20.96
C MET A 172 20.71 -23.21 -22.43
N ARG A 173 19.67 -22.97 -23.24
CA ARG A 173 19.70 -23.12 -24.68
C ARG A 173 19.20 -21.88 -25.40
N PRO A 174 19.63 -21.67 -26.65
CA PRO A 174 19.01 -20.68 -27.52
C PRO A 174 17.51 -20.89 -27.60
N GLY A 175 16.73 -19.77 -27.41
CA GLY A 175 15.28 -19.79 -27.39
C GLY A 175 14.66 -19.83 -25.98
N ASP A 176 15.41 -20.23 -24.95
CA ASP A 176 14.91 -20.18 -23.56
C ASP A 176 14.48 -18.78 -23.17
N ARG A 177 13.32 -18.67 -22.50
CA ARG A 177 12.73 -17.40 -22.10
C ARG A 177 13.39 -16.88 -20.83
N VAL A 178 13.72 -15.61 -20.84
CA VAL A 178 14.27 -14.90 -19.68
C VAL A 178 13.24 -13.92 -19.15
N PHE A 179 13.00 -13.94 -17.85
CA PHE A 179 12.07 -13.05 -17.17
C PHE A 179 12.83 -12.18 -16.15
N LYS A 180 12.48 -10.91 -16.06
CA LYS A 180 12.91 -10.02 -14.99
C LYS A 180 11.94 -10.18 -13.82
N THR A 181 12.40 -10.78 -12.73
CA THR A 181 11.61 -11.10 -11.54
C THR A 181 11.78 -10.09 -10.42
N HIS A 182 12.81 -9.24 -10.51
CA HIS A 182 13.10 -8.15 -9.59
C HIS A 182 13.60 -6.96 -10.41
N ASP A 183 13.06 -5.78 -10.14
CA ASP A 183 13.49 -4.51 -10.72
C ASP A 183 14.08 -3.64 -9.60
N SER A 184 15.40 -3.43 -9.67
CA SER A 184 16.17 -2.73 -8.64
C SER A 184 15.71 -1.29 -8.45
N LEU A 185 15.46 -0.58 -9.56
CA LEU A 185 15.01 0.81 -9.53
C LEU A 185 13.59 0.96 -8.95
N LEU A 186 12.66 0.07 -9.35
CA LEU A 186 11.30 0.07 -8.81
C LEU A 186 11.28 -0.20 -7.31
N VAL A 187 12.10 -1.14 -6.86
CA VAL A 187 12.24 -1.48 -5.43
C VAL A 187 12.85 -0.32 -4.66
N GLU A 188 13.88 0.33 -5.17
CA GLU A 188 14.48 1.52 -4.54
C GLU A 188 13.47 2.66 -4.44
N LYS A 189 12.75 2.96 -5.53
CA LYS A 189 11.65 3.94 -5.57
C LYS A 189 10.58 3.64 -4.52
N ALA A 190 10.21 2.37 -4.37
CA ALA A 190 9.24 1.95 -3.36
C ALA A 190 9.80 2.10 -1.94
N ARG A 191 11.04 1.66 -1.69
CA ARG A 191 11.70 1.75 -0.38
C ARG A 191 11.81 3.17 0.11
N SER A 192 12.17 4.11 -0.75
CA SER A 192 12.30 5.53 -0.39
C SER A 192 11.03 6.11 0.23
N THR A 193 9.86 5.54 -0.06
CA THR A 193 8.57 6.03 0.47
C THR A 193 8.32 5.68 1.93
N TYR A 194 8.94 4.64 2.47
CA TYR A 194 8.73 4.20 3.85
C TYR A 194 10.01 4.13 4.70
N THR A 195 11.21 4.30 4.10
CA THR A 195 12.46 4.43 4.84
C THR A 195 12.84 5.89 5.10
N SER A 196 12.18 6.84 4.40
CA SER A 196 12.39 8.26 4.63
C SER A 196 11.77 8.68 5.97
N GLU A 197 12.52 9.42 6.79
CA GLU A 197 11.98 10.07 8.00
C GLU A 197 11.03 11.23 7.67
N ARG A 198 10.92 11.62 6.39
CA ARG A 198 10.02 12.69 5.94
C ARG A 198 8.68 12.12 5.56
N GLU A 199 7.65 12.55 6.27
CA GLU A 199 6.28 12.28 5.87
C GLU A 199 5.96 12.98 4.53
N THR A 200 5.53 12.21 3.55
CA THR A 200 5.24 12.70 2.20
C THR A 200 3.86 13.32 2.08
N ARG A 201 2.96 13.02 3.02
CA ARG A 201 1.60 13.57 3.05
C ARG A 201 1.32 14.15 4.42
N LYS A 202 1.32 15.48 4.51
CA LYS A 202 1.03 16.20 5.74
C LYS A 202 -0.38 16.76 5.71
N VAL A 203 -0.92 17.00 6.90
CA VAL A 203 -2.24 17.61 7.10
C VAL A 203 -2.03 19.11 7.29
N PRO A 204 -2.59 19.98 6.43
CA PRO A 204 -2.52 21.43 6.63
C PRO A 204 -3.29 21.82 7.89
N VAL A 205 -2.67 22.61 8.76
CA VAL A 205 -3.31 23.09 9.99
C VAL A 205 -3.37 24.63 10.04
N LEU A 206 -4.44 25.14 10.59
CA LEU A 206 -4.68 26.57 10.78
C LEU A 206 -4.21 26.99 12.17
N PHE A 207 -3.40 28.05 12.26
CA PHE A 207 -2.97 28.61 13.52
C PHE A 207 -3.65 29.91 13.80
N SER A 208 -4.14 30.12 15.06
CA SER A 208 -4.58 31.37 15.60
C SER A 208 -3.69 31.74 16.77
N VAL A 209 -3.08 32.92 16.72
CA VAL A 209 -2.14 33.43 17.73
C VAL A 209 -2.68 34.70 18.33
N ARG A 210 -2.71 34.76 19.66
CA ARG A 210 -3.05 35.99 20.42
C ARG A 210 -1.89 36.38 21.30
N ALA A 211 -1.50 37.64 21.25
CA ALA A 211 -0.43 38.21 22.05
C ALA A 211 -0.76 39.62 22.49
N ALA A 212 -0.58 39.94 23.78
CA ALA A 212 -0.74 41.27 24.34
C ALA A 212 0.29 41.47 25.45
N VAL A 213 0.68 42.73 25.73
CA VAL A 213 1.55 43.05 26.85
C VAL A 213 0.86 42.67 28.17
N GLY A 214 1.60 42.00 29.06
CA GLY A 214 1.10 41.54 30.36
C GLY A 214 0.21 40.29 30.30
N LYS A 215 -0.04 39.69 29.09
CA LYS A 215 -0.79 38.45 28.90
C LYS A 215 0.09 37.34 28.35
N PRO A 216 -0.17 36.08 28.68
CA PRO A 216 0.49 34.95 28.04
C PRO A 216 0.22 34.91 26.53
N LEU A 217 1.22 34.52 25.73
CA LEU A 217 1.02 34.15 24.31
C LEU A 217 0.11 32.95 24.24
N GLN A 218 -0.95 33.03 23.47
CA GLN A 218 -1.85 31.92 23.19
C GLN A 218 -1.68 31.48 21.75
N ILE A 219 -1.51 30.17 21.54
CA ILE A 219 -1.55 29.54 20.24
C ILE A 219 -2.64 28.49 20.22
N THR A 220 -3.56 28.60 19.27
CA THR A 220 -4.57 27.61 18.97
C THR A 220 -4.30 27.06 17.57
N VAL A 221 -4.31 25.74 17.40
CA VAL A 221 -4.16 25.06 16.13
C VAL A 221 -5.40 24.25 15.83
N LYS A 222 -5.86 24.25 14.58
CA LYS A 222 -7.05 23.52 14.12
C LYS A 222 -6.74 22.77 12.83
N ASP A 223 -7.19 21.52 12.72
CA ASP A 223 -7.08 20.72 11.49
C ASP A 223 -8.36 20.79 10.64
N PRO A 224 -8.32 20.29 9.38
CA PRO A 224 -9.50 20.27 8.50
C PRO A 224 -10.67 19.42 9.01
N ALA A 225 -10.40 18.45 9.90
CA ALA A 225 -11.43 17.62 10.51
C ALA A 225 -12.11 18.30 11.73
N GLY A 226 -11.66 19.50 12.10
CA GLY A 226 -12.25 20.30 13.18
C GLY A 226 -11.63 20.07 14.56
N PHE A 227 -10.63 19.18 14.69
CA PHE A 227 -9.92 19.01 15.96
C PHE A 227 -9.04 20.21 16.27
N THR A 228 -8.92 20.54 17.55
CA THR A 228 -8.14 21.67 18.01
C THR A 228 -7.14 21.27 19.08
N GLY A 229 -6.06 22.04 19.16
CA GLY A 229 -5.12 22.02 20.26
C GLY A 229 -4.74 23.46 20.64
N ASP A 230 -4.66 23.78 21.93
CA ASP A 230 -4.34 25.09 22.43
C ASP A 230 -3.22 25.02 23.47
N ALA A 231 -2.41 26.06 23.54
CA ALA A 231 -1.41 26.22 24.58
C ALA A 231 -1.15 27.71 24.88
N LEU A 232 -0.70 27.97 26.11
CA LEU A 232 -0.32 29.28 26.60
C LEU A 232 1.17 29.30 26.92
N SER A 233 1.86 30.43 26.75
CA SER A 233 3.23 30.59 27.23
C SER A 233 3.27 30.64 28.77
N GLU A 234 4.42 30.22 29.32
CA GLU A 234 4.66 30.34 30.77
C GLU A 234 5.01 31.79 31.17
N VAL A 235 5.56 32.54 30.22
CA VAL A 235 5.87 33.94 30.39
C VAL A 235 4.81 34.83 29.74
N VAL A 236 4.59 36.00 30.31
CA VAL A 236 3.73 37.04 29.72
C VAL A 236 4.47 37.83 28.65
N GLY A 237 3.75 38.37 27.68
CA GLY A 237 4.31 39.28 26.69
C GLY A 237 4.80 40.58 27.33
N GLU A 238 5.99 41.00 26.97
CA GLU A 238 6.59 42.24 27.44
C GLU A 238 6.52 43.30 26.34
N LYS A 239 6.63 44.59 26.72
CA LYS A 239 6.74 45.66 25.74
C LYS A 239 8.05 45.54 24.99
N ALA A 240 8.01 45.48 23.65
CA ALA A 240 9.17 45.35 22.81
C ALA A 240 10.11 46.58 22.92
N GLN A 241 11.39 46.34 23.16
CA GLN A 241 12.41 47.39 23.18
C GLN A 241 13.04 47.67 21.82
N LYS A 242 13.12 46.66 20.96
CA LYS A 242 13.79 46.74 19.63
C LYS A 242 12.91 46.27 18.48
N ARG A 243 12.31 45.08 18.60
CA ARG A 243 11.53 44.46 17.50
C ARG A 243 10.29 43.81 18.08
N PRO A 244 9.10 44.34 17.82
CA PRO A 244 7.86 43.72 18.21
C PRO A 244 7.59 42.46 17.39
N LEU A 245 6.72 41.57 17.89
CA LEU A 245 6.20 40.44 17.17
C LEU A 245 5.41 40.90 15.95
N ASP A 246 5.66 40.30 14.81
CA ASP A 246 4.87 40.48 13.61
C ASP A 246 4.38 39.13 13.06
N LYS A 247 3.37 39.16 12.22
CA LYS A 247 2.76 37.96 11.62
C LYS A 247 3.78 37.12 10.84
N ALA A 248 4.70 37.76 10.11
CA ALA A 248 5.68 37.07 9.28
C ALA A 248 6.70 36.30 10.16
N PHE A 249 7.14 36.92 11.24
CA PHE A 249 8.04 36.28 12.20
C PHE A 249 7.36 35.11 12.89
N ILE A 250 6.14 35.26 13.35
CA ILE A 250 5.34 34.18 13.98
C ILE A 250 5.15 33.04 13.00
N ALA A 251 4.70 33.30 11.78
CA ALA A 251 4.50 32.27 10.76
C ALA A 251 5.78 31.46 10.52
N LYS A 252 6.94 32.10 10.46
CA LYS A 252 8.26 31.41 10.33
C LYS A 252 8.57 30.49 11.51
N GLN A 253 8.14 30.83 12.72
CA GLN A 253 8.34 29.96 13.88
C GLN A 253 7.31 28.81 13.89
N LEU A 254 6.07 29.05 13.45
CA LEU A 254 5.00 28.06 13.38
C LEU A 254 5.26 27.01 12.29
N ASP A 255 5.92 27.38 11.20
CA ASP A 255 6.26 26.49 10.08
C ASP A 255 7.28 25.38 10.45
N ARG A 256 7.88 25.45 11.62
CA ARG A 256 8.81 24.43 12.13
C ARG A 256 8.08 23.17 12.60
N LEU A 257 7.38 22.50 11.66
CA LEU A 257 6.56 21.30 11.89
C LEU A 257 7.23 20.01 11.37
N GLY A 258 8.51 20.04 11.02
CA GLY A 258 9.23 19.00 10.28
C GLY A 258 9.02 17.56 10.76
N ASN A 259 9.00 17.33 12.08
CA ASN A 259 8.87 16.00 12.68
C ASN A 259 7.41 15.66 13.08
N THR A 260 6.43 16.31 12.47
CA THR A 260 5.02 16.10 12.75
C THR A 260 4.26 15.75 11.46
N PRO A 261 3.11 15.08 11.55
CA PRO A 261 2.26 14.80 10.39
C PRO A 261 1.50 16.05 9.89
N TYR A 262 1.91 17.23 10.30
CA TYR A 262 1.26 18.49 9.97
C TYR A 262 2.15 19.41 9.14
N GLU A 263 1.53 20.25 8.34
CA GLU A 263 2.17 21.36 7.63
C GLU A 263 1.43 22.67 7.90
N LEU A 264 2.13 23.77 7.75
CA LEU A 264 1.55 25.09 7.96
C LEU A 264 0.56 25.43 6.85
N GLY A 265 -0.71 25.61 7.23
CA GLY A 265 -1.71 26.18 6.35
C GLY A 265 -1.79 27.70 6.55
N GLU A 266 -2.89 28.19 7.08
CA GLU A 266 -3.11 29.60 7.33
C GLU A 266 -2.72 30.02 8.75
N VAL A 267 -2.24 31.26 8.90
CA VAL A 267 -1.92 31.87 10.21
C VAL A 267 -2.73 33.13 10.37
N SER A 268 -3.54 33.23 11.43
CA SER A 268 -4.17 34.44 11.92
C SER A 268 -3.46 34.92 13.18
N CYS A 269 -3.19 36.23 13.28
CA CYS A 269 -2.55 36.82 14.43
C CYS A 269 -3.39 38.01 14.92
N ASP A 270 -3.66 37.99 16.21
CA ASP A 270 -4.29 39.09 16.96
C ASP A 270 -3.25 39.59 17.99
N ILE A 271 -2.54 40.68 17.66
CA ILE A 271 -1.43 41.21 18.43
C ILE A 271 -1.80 42.61 18.90
N GLU A 272 -1.99 42.78 20.21
CA GLU A 272 -2.32 44.03 20.81
C GLU A 272 -1.03 44.76 21.29
N GLY A 273 -0.69 45.85 20.60
CA GLY A 273 0.48 46.70 20.92
C GLY A 273 1.81 46.15 20.50
N GLU A 274 2.89 46.79 20.95
CA GLU A 274 4.27 46.38 20.65
C GLU A 274 4.73 45.28 21.62
N VAL A 275 4.35 44.04 21.32
CA VAL A 275 4.63 42.87 22.18
C VAL A 275 5.89 42.15 21.75
N MET A 276 6.66 41.69 22.71
CA MET A 276 7.77 40.77 22.57
C MET A 276 7.52 39.54 23.43
N VAL A 277 7.78 38.35 22.86
CA VAL A 277 7.82 37.05 23.55
C VAL A 277 9.09 36.32 23.10
N PRO A 278 9.84 35.69 24.00
CA PRO A 278 11.03 34.95 23.62
C PRO A 278 10.75 33.86 22.59
N VAL A 279 11.62 33.72 21.59
CA VAL A 279 11.46 32.72 20.51
C VAL A 279 11.33 31.29 21.04
N ARG A 280 12.04 30.99 22.14
CA ARG A 280 11.96 29.70 22.82
C ARG A 280 10.53 29.41 23.28
N GLU A 281 9.86 30.39 23.85
CA GLU A 281 8.47 30.27 24.33
C GLU A 281 7.48 30.04 23.17
N ILE A 282 7.65 30.78 22.07
CA ILE A 282 6.80 30.59 20.88
C ILE A 282 6.91 29.17 20.38
N ASN A 283 8.14 28.63 20.30
CA ASN A 283 8.38 27.25 19.85
C ASN A 283 7.82 26.22 20.83
N GLU A 284 7.92 26.47 22.13
CA GLU A 284 7.37 25.59 23.17
C GLU A 284 5.86 25.54 23.14
N VAL A 285 5.21 26.70 23.03
CA VAL A 285 3.75 26.80 22.92
C VAL A 285 3.23 26.13 21.66
N ARG A 286 3.92 26.33 20.51
CA ARG A 286 3.60 25.61 19.27
C ARG A 286 3.65 24.10 19.50
N ARG A 287 4.74 23.57 20.09
CA ARG A 287 4.91 22.13 20.33
C ARG A 287 3.78 21.58 21.19
N ARG A 288 3.45 22.24 22.31
CA ARG A 288 2.34 21.84 23.19
C ARG A 288 0.99 21.90 22.51
N ALA A 289 0.73 22.90 21.67
CA ALA A 289 -0.52 23.01 20.91
C ALA A 289 -0.66 21.84 19.90
N ILE A 290 0.40 21.50 19.17
CA ILE A 290 0.42 20.37 18.23
C ILE A 290 0.26 19.02 18.96
N GLU A 291 0.94 18.82 20.08
CA GLU A 291 0.78 17.59 20.89
C GLU A 291 -0.67 17.45 21.40
N ARG A 292 -1.30 18.55 21.80
CA ARG A 292 -2.70 18.55 22.25
C ARG A 292 -3.67 18.25 21.11
N LEU A 293 -3.45 18.83 19.92
CA LEU A 293 -4.19 18.47 18.71
C LEU A 293 -4.10 16.98 18.41
N SER A 294 -2.89 16.43 18.39
CA SER A 294 -2.64 15.01 18.11
C SER A 294 -3.32 14.11 19.14
N ARG A 295 -3.26 14.48 20.44
CA ARG A 295 -3.94 13.77 21.51
C ARG A 295 -5.46 13.81 21.37
N ASN A 296 -6.03 14.95 20.99
CA ASN A 296 -7.47 15.08 20.79
C ASN A 296 -7.97 14.26 19.61
N ARG A 297 -7.24 14.24 18.51
CA ARG A 297 -7.50 13.35 17.37
C ARG A 297 -7.47 11.87 17.78
N TYR A 298 -6.43 11.48 18.51
CA TYR A 298 -6.28 10.09 18.98
C TYR A 298 -7.44 9.67 19.88
N LYS A 299 -7.81 10.52 20.84
CA LYS A 299 -8.94 10.25 21.76
C LYS A 299 -10.28 10.13 21.04
N ALA A 300 -10.52 10.95 20.01
CA ALA A 300 -11.77 10.89 19.24
C ALA A 300 -11.88 9.61 18.42
N GLY A 301 -10.75 9.00 18.01
CA GLY A 301 -10.72 7.71 17.33
C GLY A 301 -10.85 6.51 18.27
N GLN A 302 -10.72 6.71 19.58
CA GLN A 302 -10.87 5.62 20.55
C GLN A 302 -12.34 5.29 20.75
N LYS A 303 -12.69 4.03 20.53
CA LYS A 303 -14.01 3.52 20.93
C LYS A 303 -14.09 3.55 22.46
N GLN A 304 -15.12 4.22 22.98
CA GLN A 304 -15.38 4.18 24.40
C GLN A 304 -15.81 2.78 24.79
N SER A 305 -15.23 2.25 25.88
CA SER A 305 -15.70 1.03 26.47
C SER A 305 -17.13 1.22 26.96
N VAL A 306 -18.03 0.39 26.50
CA VAL A 306 -19.42 0.38 26.95
C VAL A 306 -19.50 -0.54 28.18
N PRO A 307 -20.16 -0.12 29.29
CA PRO A 307 -20.41 -0.99 30.42
C PRO A 307 -21.08 -2.30 29.97
N GLU A 308 -20.73 -3.40 30.62
CA GLU A 308 -21.15 -4.75 30.23
C GLU A 308 -22.68 -4.91 30.19
N ASP A 309 -23.39 -4.31 31.14
CA ASP A 309 -24.85 -4.30 31.22
C ASP A 309 -25.47 -3.56 30.00
N VAL A 310 -24.93 -2.39 29.63
CA VAL A 310 -25.36 -1.64 28.44
C VAL A 310 -25.06 -2.42 27.15
N PHE A 311 -23.91 -3.07 27.09
CA PHE A 311 -23.55 -3.92 25.96
C PHE A 311 -24.51 -5.10 25.80
N ARG A 312 -24.82 -5.82 26.88
CA ARG A 312 -25.78 -6.93 26.87
C ARG A 312 -27.18 -6.48 26.45
N ASN A 313 -27.66 -5.36 26.96
CA ASN A 313 -28.96 -4.83 26.58
C ASN A 313 -29.01 -4.48 25.09
N ARG A 314 -28.00 -3.83 24.55
CA ARG A 314 -27.89 -3.53 23.10
C ARG A 314 -27.83 -4.79 22.24
N ILE A 315 -27.16 -5.85 22.71
CA ILE A 315 -27.16 -7.14 22.00
C ILE A 315 -28.55 -7.77 22.03
N GLN A 316 -29.26 -7.75 23.15
CA GLN A 316 -30.61 -8.29 23.24
C GLN A 316 -31.61 -7.55 22.38
N GLU A 317 -31.47 -6.21 22.29
CA GLU A 317 -32.29 -5.38 21.38
C GLU A 317 -31.97 -5.63 19.90
N ALA A 318 -30.69 -5.72 19.55
CA ALA A 318 -30.25 -5.93 18.17
C ALA A 318 -30.46 -7.36 17.65
N LEU A 319 -30.41 -8.34 18.54
CA LEU A 319 -30.57 -9.76 18.24
C LEU A 319 -31.69 -10.33 19.11
N PRO A 320 -32.97 -9.96 18.82
CA PRO A 320 -34.08 -10.54 19.55
C PRO A 320 -34.04 -12.06 19.37
N MET A 321 -33.83 -12.76 20.50
CA MET A 321 -33.85 -14.22 20.49
C MET A 321 -35.25 -14.66 20.00
N PRO A 322 -35.33 -15.51 18.97
CA PRO A 322 -36.61 -16.04 18.54
C PRO A 322 -37.26 -16.74 19.75
N ALA A 323 -38.53 -16.40 19.99
CA ALA A 323 -39.33 -16.89 21.15
C ALA A 323 -39.44 -18.43 21.24
N SER A 324 -38.92 -19.15 20.26
CA SER A 324 -38.82 -20.59 20.23
C SER A 324 -37.49 -21.05 19.62
N LEU A 325 -36.43 -20.98 20.39
CA LEU A 325 -35.39 -21.99 20.18
C LEU A 325 -36.02 -23.33 20.59
N LYS A 326 -36.26 -24.20 19.61
CA LYS A 326 -36.54 -25.61 19.90
C LYS A 326 -35.41 -26.07 20.84
N PRO A 327 -35.73 -26.81 21.93
CA PRO A 327 -34.70 -27.32 22.80
C PRO A 327 -33.63 -28.01 21.95
N ALA A 328 -32.38 -27.76 22.29
CA ALA A 328 -31.25 -28.41 21.62
C ALA A 328 -31.58 -29.93 21.55
N LEU A 329 -31.38 -30.50 20.37
CA LEU A 329 -31.52 -31.94 20.20
C LEU A 329 -30.73 -32.62 21.32
N SER A 330 -31.35 -33.61 21.98
CA SER A 330 -30.75 -34.31 23.12
C SER A 330 -29.44 -35.06 22.77
N ALA A 331 -29.12 -35.17 21.50
CA ALA A 331 -27.87 -35.72 20.99
C ALA A 331 -27.42 -34.89 19.73
N PRO A 332 -26.10 -34.73 19.52
CA PRO A 332 -25.58 -34.12 18.31
C PRO A 332 -25.95 -34.96 17.10
N SER A 333 -26.29 -34.30 15.99
CA SER A 333 -26.57 -34.95 14.71
C SER A 333 -25.35 -34.86 13.77
N LEU A 334 -25.08 -35.95 13.06
CA LEU A 334 -24.00 -36.03 12.07
C LEU A 334 -24.56 -35.67 10.68
N ALA A 335 -24.09 -34.55 10.13
CA ALA A 335 -24.41 -34.12 8.77
C ALA A 335 -23.22 -34.35 7.82
N VAL A 336 -23.48 -34.92 6.64
CA VAL A 336 -22.45 -35.26 5.64
C VAL A 336 -22.85 -34.65 4.29
N ALA A 337 -21.91 -33.98 3.62
CA ALA A 337 -22.09 -33.53 2.24
C ALA A 337 -21.42 -34.51 1.28
N VAL A 338 -22.15 -34.94 0.24
CA VAL A 338 -21.70 -35.93 -0.76
C VAL A 338 -22.04 -35.44 -2.17
N SER A 339 -21.20 -35.78 -3.14
CA SER A 339 -21.33 -35.34 -4.54
C SER A 339 -21.68 -36.46 -5.54
N ASP A 340 -21.75 -37.71 -5.07
CA ASP A 340 -22.05 -38.87 -5.92
C ASP A 340 -22.89 -39.93 -5.19
N VAL A 341 -23.54 -40.79 -5.97
CA VAL A 341 -24.43 -41.83 -5.46
C VAL A 341 -23.72 -42.90 -4.61
N PRO A 342 -22.51 -43.38 -4.96
CA PRO A 342 -21.74 -44.28 -4.12
C PRO A 342 -21.47 -43.70 -2.72
N SER A 343 -21.05 -42.42 -2.65
CA SER A 343 -20.82 -41.69 -1.40
C SER A 343 -22.10 -41.49 -0.59
N LEU A 344 -23.24 -41.25 -1.26
CA LEU A 344 -24.58 -41.20 -0.64
C LEU A 344 -24.90 -42.52 0.06
N HIS A 345 -24.74 -43.63 -0.65
CA HIS A 345 -24.97 -44.97 -0.07
C HIS A 345 -24.06 -45.26 1.12
N ALA A 346 -22.79 -44.89 1.00
CA ALA A 346 -21.83 -45.04 2.10
C ALA A 346 -22.21 -44.19 3.32
N ALA A 347 -22.65 -42.96 3.14
CA ALA A 347 -23.09 -42.07 4.21
C ALA A 347 -24.36 -42.60 4.93
N VAL A 348 -25.35 -43.10 4.13
CA VAL A 348 -26.55 -43.76 4.70
C VAL A 348 -26.18 -44.99 5.50
N TRP A 349 -25.35 -45.85 4.93
CA TRP A 349 -24.91 -47.11 5.58
C TRP A 349 -24.09 -46.85 6.87
N ALA A 350 -23.29 -45.75 6.85
CA ALA A 350 -22.50 -45.36 8.02
C ALA A 350 -23.32 -44.64 9.13
N GLY A 351 -24.63 -44.38 8.87
CA GLY A 351 -25.54 -43.83 9.89
C GLY A 351 -25.50 -42.29 9.99
N ALA A 352 -25.26 -41.59 8.90
CA ALA A 352 -25.41 -40.14 8.88
C ALA A 352 -26.88 -39.73 9.13
N ASP A 353 -27.12 -38.75 10.02
CA ASP A 353 -28.47 -38.26 10.36
C ASP A 353 -29.01 -37.31 9.25
N GLN A 354 -28.14 -36.59 8.58
CA GLN A 354 -28.48 -35.65 7.49
C GLN A 354 -27.46 -35.78 6.38
N ILE A 355 -27.98 -35.77 5.13
CA ILE A 355 -27.12 -35.84 3.95
C ILE A 355 -27.46 -34.70 3.01
N TYR A 356 -26.44 -33.92 2.66
CA TYR A 356 -26.51 -32.90 1.62
C TYR A 356 -25.90 -33.48 0.35
N PHE A 357 -26.72 -33.58 -0.69
CA PHE A 357 -26.33 -34.10 -2.00
C PHE A 357 -26.25 -32.95 -3.01
N GLY A 358 -25.04 -32.71 -3.65
CA GLY A 358 -24.84 -31.64 -4.63
C GLY A 358 -23.46 -31.65 -5.27
#